data_1e498b2bbadfd187e7f34cb81786c0ee
#
_entry.id   1e498b2bbadfd187e7f34cb81786c0ee
#
_cell.length_a   1.000
_cell.length_b   1.000
_cell.length_c   1.000
_cell.angle_alpha   90.00
_cell.angle_beta   90.00
_cell.angle_gamma   90.00
#
_symmetry.space_group_name_H-M   'P 1'
#
loop_
_entity.id
_entity.type
_entity.pdbx_description
1 polymer ?
#
loop_
_entity_poly.entity_id
_entity_poly.type
_entity_poly.pdbx_seq_one_letter_code
_entity_poly.pdbx_strand_id
1 'polypeptide(L)'
;MKKVLLFIAILFFFDRFGQAQSLTIEYNIGHGSYQMSDMKDILKNQMLPVSNAQVTDNFPGYVTQDARVGVEWRRHHVGVLFNYMNTAGKNGVTDYSGSCDYKLRNKGYKLGAFYHFCLVKEKVSIFTFEPYVGLSTGFVLNKVNEINRLFVESDPEVGYRKDNTFSGRNFFVEPT
;
A
#
# COMPACT_ATOMS: atom_id res chain seq x y z
N MET A 1 -33.04 4.92 17.14
CA MET A 1 -33.63 5.47 15.90
C MET A 1 -32.63 5.66 14.76
N LYS A 2 -31.48 6.35 14.94
CA LYS A 2 -30.48 6.57 13.87
C LYS A 2 -29.93 5.27 13.25
N LYS A 3 -29.68 4.22 14.03
CA LYS A 3 -29.18 2.92 13.55
C LYS A 3 -30.22 2.16 12.72
N VAL A 4 -31.50 2.27 13.06
CA VAL A 4 -32.60 1.64 12.32
C VAL A 4 -32.80 2.35 10.98
N LEU A 5 -32.73 3.69 10.95
CA LEU A 5 -32.81 4.50 9.74
C LEU A 5 -31.66 4.19 8.77
N LEU A 6 -30.44 4.00 9.30
CA LEU A 6 -29.29 3.57 8.51
C LEU A 6 -29.49 2.17 7.92
N PHE A 7 -30.04 1.23 8.71
CA PHE A 7 -30.32 -0.13 8.25
C PHE A 7 -31.40 -0.17 7.16
N ILE A 8 -32.45 0.65 7.33
CA ILE A 8 -33.52 0.81 6.32
C ILE A 8 -32.94 1.45 5.05
N ALA A 9 -32.11 2.49 5.16
CA ALA A 9 -31.44 3.10 4.01
C ALA A 9 -30.54 2.11 3.27
N ILE A 10 -29.82 1.27 4.00
CA ILE A 10 -29.01 0.19 3.41
C ILE A 10 -29.90 -0.82 2.68
N LEU A 11 -31.05 -1.26 3.27
CA LEU A 11 -31.99 -2.17 2.61
C LEU A 11 -32.59 -1.56 1.35
N PHE A 12 -32.98 -0.27 1.35
CA PHE A 12 -33.46 0.41 0.15
C PHE A 12 -32.39 0.56 -0.94
N PHE A 13 -31.12 0.68 -0.55
CA PHE A 13 -30.03 0.60 -1.49
C PHE A 13 -29.93 -0.79 -2.13
N PHE A 14 -30.06 -1.87 -1.35
CA PHE A 14 -30.01 -3.24 -1.87
C PHE A 14 -31.15 -3.57 -2.83
N ASP A 15 -32.38 -3.07 -2.62
CA ASP A 15 -33.49 -3.25 -3.56
C ASP A 15 -33.24 -2.62 -4.94
N ARG A 16 -32.49 -1.53 -4.99
CA ARG A 16 -32.08 -0.93 -6.27
C ARG A 16 -30.93 -1.68 -6.94
N PHE A 17 -30.09 -2.36 -6.16
CA PHE A 17 -29.02 -3.22 -6.68
C PHE A 17 -29.52 -4.55 -7.28
N GLY A 18 -30.78 -4.93 -7.05
CA GLY A 18 -31.41 -6.07 -7.74
C GLY A 18 -31.47 -5.94 -9.27
N GLN A 19 -31.13 -4.75 -9.81
CA GLN A 19 -30.93 -4.50 -11.24
C GLN A 19 -29.44 -4.41 -11.63
N ALA A 20 -28.50 -4.66 -10.71
CA ALA A 20 -27.09 -4.77 -11.04
C ALA A 20 -26.88 -5.95 -11.98
N GLN A 21 -26.25 -5.71 -13.11
CA GLN A 21 -26.04 -6.75 -14.13
C GLN A 21 -24.98 -7.77 -13.70
N SER A 22 -24.00 -7.35 -12.89
CA SER A 22 -22.97 -8.24 -12.37
C SER A 22 -22.31 -7.73 -11.08
N LEU A 23 -21.90 -8.65 -10.22
CA LEU A 23 -20.97 -8.45 -9.13
C LEU A 23 -19.56 -8.74 -9.65
N THR A 24 -18.63 -7.84 -9.45
CA THR A 24 -17.23 -8.01 -9.85
C THR A 24 -16.34 -8.16 -8.64
N ILE A 25 -15.44 -9.12 -8.71
CA ILE A 25 -14.36 -9.31 -7.73
C ILE A 25 -13.06 -9.39 -8.54
N GLU A 26 -12.16 -8.46 -8.28
CA GLU A 26 -10.89 -8.37 -8.98
C GLU A 26 -9.75 -8.49 -7.96
N TYR A 27 -8.71 -9.22 -8.34
CA TYR A 27 -7.46 -9.27 -7.61
C TYR A 27 -6.30 -9.09 -8.57
N ASN A 28 -5.50 -8.07 -8.31
CA ASN A 28 -4.38 -7.70 -9.15
C ASN A 28 -3.08 -7.75 -8.34
N ILE A 29 -2.05 -8.29 -8.97
CA ILE A 29 -0.69 -8.25 -8.47
C ILE A 29 0.10 -7.37 -9.43
N GLY A 30 0.75 -6.37 -8.91
CA GLY A 30 1.54 -5.43 -9.67
C GLY A 30 2.92 -5.21 -9.07
N HIS A 31 3.77 -4.55 -9.83
CA HIS A 31 5.05 -4.06 -9.35
C HIS A 31 4.99 -2.53 -9.32
N GLY A 32 5.35 -1.93 -8.21
CA GLY A 32 5.37 -0.49 -8.03
C GLY A 32 6.68 0.01 -7.44
N SER A 33 6.95 1.29 -7.68
CA SER A 33 8.03 2.00 -7.00
C SER A 33 7.50 3.32 -6.46
N TYR A 34 7.92 3.67 -5.25
CA TYR A 34 7.64 4.99 -4.69
C TYR A 34 8.83 5.92 -4.82
N GLN A 35 8.54 7.17 -5.11
CA GLN A 35 9.51 8.23 -4.94
C GLN A 35 9.65 8.52 -3.44
N MET A 36 10.53 7.77 -2.78
CA MET A 36 10.83 7.90 -1.35
C MET A 36 12.10 8.73 -1.12
N SER A 37 12.21 9.89 -1.77
CA SER A 37 13.40 10.74 -1.67
C SER A 37 13.78 11.03 -0.23
N ASP A 38 12.83 11.49 0.58
CA ASP A 38 13.07 11.87 1.97
C ASP A 38 13.52 10.67 2.83
N MET A 39 12.91 9.50 2.63
CA MET A 39 13.31 8.28 3.35
C MET A 39 14.67 7.77 2.89
N LYS A 40 14.99 7.92 1.60
CA LYS A 40 16.33 7.61 1.07
C LYS A 40 17.38 8.53 1.62
N ASP A 41 17.07 9.81 1.77
CA ASP A 41 17.97 10.80 2.34
C ASP A 41 18.16 10.57 3.84
N ILE A 42 17.12 10.25 4.60
CA ILE A 42 17.23 9.82 5.99
C ILE A 42 18.15 8.60 6.09
N LEU A 43 17.94 7.59 5.23
CA LEU A 43 18.73 6.36 5.25
C LEU A 43 20.20 6.60 4.95
N LYS A 44 20.53 7.50 4.00
CA LYS A 44 21.90 7.86 3.63
C LYS A 44 22.58 8.72 4.68
N ASN A 45 21.83 9.67 5.27
CA ASN A 45 22.37 10.65 6.21
C ASN A 45 22.37 10.13 7.65
N GLN A 46 21.85 8.92 7.90
CA GLN A 46 21.90 8.32 9.23
C GLN A 46 23.35 8.06 9.63
N MET A 47 23.81 8.80 10.63
CA MET A 47 25.11 8.54 11.23
C MET A 47 25.04 7.25 12.06
N LEU A 48 25.66 6.20 11.55
CA LEU A 48 25.92 4.99 12.32
C LEU A 48 27.24 5.15 13.09
N PRO A 49 27.39 4.53 14.26
CA PRO A 49 28.61 4.61 15.07
C PRO A 49 29.82 3.94 14.43
N VAL A 50 29.75 3.60 13.15
CA VAL A 50 30.78 2.88 12.37
C VAL A 50 31.04 3.61 11.07
N SER A 51 32.30 3.82 10.75
CA SER A 51 32.75 4.65 9.61
C SER A 51 32.51 4.02 8.23
N ASN A 52 32.27 2.70 8.14
CA ASN A 52 32.17 1.96 6.88
C ASN A 52 30.76 1.48 6.57
N ALA A 53 29.73 2.07 7.20
CA ALA A 53 28.35 1.71 6.92
C ALA A 53 27.96 2.09 5.49
N GLN A 54 27.31 1.17 4.79
CA GLN A 54 26.85 1.34 3.41
C GLN A 54 25.35 1.05 3.28
N VAL A 55 24.68 1.80 2.41
CA VAL A 55 23.30 1.52 2.04
C VAL A 55 23.28 0.25 1.18
N THR A 56 22.83 -0.83 1.77
CA THR A 56 22.74 -2.14 1.11
C THR A 56 21.42 -2.36 0.42
N ASP A 57 20.38 -1.66 0.87
CA ASP A 57 19.03 -1.76 0.31
C ASP A 57 18.38 -0.36 0.34
N ASN A 58 17.95 0.15 -0.80
CA ASN A 58 17.50 1.52 -0.97
C ASN A 58 16.07 1.58 -1.51
N PHE A 59 15.14 1.01 -0.76
CA PHE A 59 13.73 0.97 -1.13
C PHE A 59 13.52 0.49 -2.57
N PRO A 60 13.87 -0.78 -2.88
CA PRO A 60 13.66 -1.35 -4.20
C PRO A 60 12.17 -1.34 -4.56
N GLY A 61 11.88 -1.55 -5.83
CA GLY A 61 10.53 -1.80 -6.28
C GLY A 61 9.88 -2.93 -5.47
N TYR A 62 8.60 -2.84 -5.25
CA TYR A 62 7.85 -3.75 -4.39
C TYR A 62 6.65 -4.34 -5.14
N VAL A 63 6.21 -5.49 -4.67
CA VAL A 63 4.97 -6.12 -5.13
C VAL A 63 3.79 -5.42 -4.46
N THR A 64 2.86 -4.94 -5.28
CA THR A 64 1.57 -4.42 -4.84
C THR A 64 0.50 -5.48 -4.97
N GLN A 65 -0.41 -5.51 -4.04
CA GLN A 65 -1.60 -6.37 -4.06
C GLN A 65 -2.82 -5.46 -4.01
N ASP A 66 -3.68 -5.56 -5.01
CA ASP A 66 -4.89 -4.74 -5.15
C ASP A 66 -6.10 -5.68 -5.24
N ALA A 67 -7.04 -5.49 -4.36
CA ALA A 67 -8.31 -6.21 -4.35
C ALA A 67 -9.44 -5.20 -4.52
N ARG A 68 -10.38 -5.50 -5.41
CA ARG A 68 -11.54 -4.67 -5.69
C ARG A 68 -12.80 -5.51 -5.66
N VAL A 69 -13.85 -4.95 -5.07
CA VAL A 69 -15.19 -5.53 -5.10
C VAL A 69 -16.15 -4.44 -5.53
N GLY A 70 -16.93 -4.70 -6.56
CA GLY A 70 -17.82 -3.70 -7.12
C GLY A 70 -19.05 -4.30 -7.79
N VAL A 71 -19.93 -3.42 -8.19
CA VAL A 71 -21.11 -3.76 -8.97
C VAL A 71 -21.08 -3.00 -10.30
N GLU A 72 -21.33 -3.72 -11.36
CA GLU A 72 -21.46 -3.17 -12.69
C GLU A 72 -22.95 -2.98 -13.04
N TRP A 73 -23.31 -1.80 -13.48
CA TRP A 73 -24.62 -1.47 -13.99
C TRP A 73 -24.50 -0.73 -15.32
N ARG A 74 -24.86 -1.39 -16.40
CA ARG A 74 -24.72 -0.88 -17.77
C ARG A 74 -23.24 -0.56 -18.09
N ARG A 75 -22.89 0.73 -18.08
CA ARG A 75 -21.53 1.26 -18.33
C ARG A 75 -20.86 1.81 -17.08
N HIS A 76 -21.51 1.68 -15.92
CA HIS A 76 -21.01 2.19 -14.65
C HIS A 76 -20.52 1.05 -13.80
N HIS A 77 -19.31 1.15 -13.30
CA HIS A 77 -18.71 0.21 -12.35
C HIS A 77 -18.30 0.98 -11.10
N VAL A 78 -18.88 0.64 -9.97
CA VAL A 78 -18.64 1.29 -8.68
C VAL A 78 -18.35 0.25 -7.62
N GLY A 79 -17.42 0.55 -6.75
CA GLY A 79 -17.04 -0.39 -5.70
C GLY A 79 -16.06 0.14 -4.69
N VAL A 80 -15.51 -0.78 -3.92
CA VAL A 80 -14.47 -0.51 -2.93
C VAL A 80 -13.16 -1.16 -3.37
N LEU A 81 -12.06 -0.53 -3.02
CA LEU A 81 -10.71 -1.01 -3.30
C LEU A 81 -9.90 -1.12 -2.01
N PHE A 82 -9.06 -2.13 -1.98
CA PHE A 82 -8.03 -2.32 -0.97
C PHE A 82 -6.71 -2.59 -1.67
N ASN A 83 -5.66 -1.85 -1.30
CA ASN A 83 -4.33 -2.08 -1.83
C ASN A 83 -3.33 -2.18 -0.67
N TYR A 84 -2.40 -3.12 -0.79
CA TYR A 84 -1.31 -3.33 0.16
C TYR A 84 0.04 -3.22 -0.53
N MET A 85 0.97 -2.56 0.14
CA MET A 85 2.33 -2.38 -0.33
C MET A 85 3.32 -2.41 0.83
N ASN A 86 4.51 -2.93 0.58
CA ASN A 86 5.56 -3.04 1.58
C ASN A 86 6.93 -2.89 0.91
N THR A 87 7.74 -1.98 1.45
CA THR A 87 9.13 -1.79 1.00
C THR A 87 10.02 -1.49 2.18
N ALA A 88 11.32 -1.68 2.01
CA ALA A 88 12.30 -1.44 3.06
C ALA A 88 13.59 -0.88 2.48
N GLY A 89 14.31 -0.11 3.30
CA GLY A 89 15.68 0.29 3.05
C GLY A 89 16.55 -0.11 4.24
N LYS A 90 17.79 -0.43 3.99
CA LYS A 90 18.76 -0.82 5.00
C LYS A 90 20.09 -0.10 4.76
N ASN A 91 20.65 0.45 5.83
CA ASN A 91 22.00 0.95 5.90
C ASN A 91 22.72 0.19 7.04
N GLY A 92 23.96 -0.22 6.83
CA GLY A 92 24.68 -0.94 7.88
C GLY A 92 26.00 -1.52 7.44
N VAL A 93 26.67 -2.12 8.40
CA VAL A 93 27.93 -2.85 8.24
C VAL A 93 27.90 -4.09 9.10
N THR A 94 28.49 -5.14 8.60
CA THR A 94 28.73 -6.37 9.36
C THR A 94 30.17 -6.81 9.10
N ASP A 95 30.93 -7.01 10.16
CA ASP A 95 32.30 -7.52 10.11
C ASP A 95 32.54 -8.53 11.23
N TYR A 96 33.78 -8.95 11.42
CA TYR A 96 34.18 -9.93 12.44
C TYR A 96 34.01 -9.42 13.89
N SER A 97 33.86 -8.10 14.08
CA SER A 97 33.71 -7.49 15.42
C SER A 97 32.22 -7.30 15.81
N GLY A 98 31.32 -7.44 14.83
CA GLY A 98 29.88 -7.30 15.09
C GLY A 98 29.07 -6.78 13.90
N SER A 99 27.89 -6.30 14.18
CA SER A 99 27.01 -5.70 13.17
C SER A 99 26.32 -4.45 13.68
N CYS A 100 26.20 -3.46 12.79
CA CYS A 100 25.41 -2.27 13.04
C CYS A 100 24.45 -2.06 11.87
N ASP A 101 23.16 -2.13 12.15
CA ASP A 101 22.10 -2.09 11.14
C ASP A 101 21.08 -0.98 11.47
N TYR A 102 20.79 -0.15 10.48
CA TYR A 102 19.67 0.77 10.47
C TYR A 102 18.70 0.40 9.34
N LYS A 103 17.48 0.06 9.69
CA LYS A 103 16.48 -0.40 8.74
C LYS A 103 15.19 0.42 8.85
N LEU A 104 14.73 0.93 7.72
CA LEU A 104 13.42 1.55 7.56
C LEU A 104 12.52 0.61 6.77
N ARG A 105 11.39 0.23 7.35
CA ARG A 105 10.35 -0.56 6.66
C ARG A 105 9.09 0.26 6.55
N ASN A 106 8.60 0.49 5.35
CA ASN A 106 7.34 1.15 5.10
C ASN A 106 6.28 0.13 4.66
N LYS A 107 5.13 0.15 5.34
CA LYS A 107 3.93 -0.60 4.96
C LYS A 107 2.82 0.40 4.68
N GLY A 108 2.23 0.30 3.50
CA GLY A 108 1.11 1.12 3.08
C GLY A 108 -0.15 0.29 2.89
N TYR A 109 -1.26 0.77 3.40
CA TYR A 109 -2.59 0.22 3.18
C TYR A 109 -3.44 1.33 2.57
N LYS A 110 -4.03 1.06 1.40
CA LYS A 110 -4.90 2.00 0.72
C LYS A 110 -6.30 1.41 0.73
N LEU A 111 -7.25 2.16 1.25
CA LEU A 111 -8.66 1.79 1.32
C LEU A 111 -9.49 2.91 0.72
N GLY A 112 -10.34 2.59 -0.24
CA GLY A 112 -11.12 3.62 -0.92
C GLY A 112 -12.30 3.07 -1.68
N ALA A 113 -12.95 3.99 -2.39
CA ALA A 113 -13.98 3.69 -3.36
C ALA A 113 -13.48 4.04 -4.76
N PHE A 114 -13.99 3.36 -5.76
CA PHE A 114 -13.72 3.66 -7.16
C PHE A 114 -15.00 3.77 -7.95
N TYR A 115 -14.93 4.54 -9.00
CA TYR A 115 -15.96 4.67 -10.02
C TYR A 115 -15.29 4.62 -11.39
N HIS A 116 -15.73 3.71 -12.26
CA HIS A 116 -15.31 3.62 -13.64
C HIS A 116 -16.50 3.78 -14.57
N PHE A 117 -16.29 4.47 -15.66
CA PHE A 117 -17.24 4.58 -16.76
C PHE A 117 -16.65 3.87 -17.98
N CYS A 118 -17.33 2.83 -18.44
CA CYS A 118 -16.96 2.08 -19.62
C CYS A 118 -17.30 2.88 -20.89
N LEU A 119 -16.28 3.23 -21.66
CA LEU A 119 -16.45 4.03 -22.90
C LEU A 119 -17.09 3.21 -24.00
N VAL A 120 -16.60 1.97 -24.17
CA VAL A 120 -17.04 1.03 -25.21
C VAL A 120 -17.04 -0.37 -24.62
N LYS A 121 -18.06 -1.15 -24.94
CA LYS A 121 -18.15 -2.57 -24.58
C LYS A 121 -18.25 -3.39 -25.86
N GLU A 122 -17.11 -3.82 -26.37
CA GLU A 122 -17.02 -4.60 -27.59
C GLU A 122 -16.67 -6.05 -27.24
N LYS A 123 -17.49 -6.98 -27.73
CA LYS A 123 -17.23 -8.40 -27.59
C LYS A 123 -16.76 -8.98 -28.92
N VAL A 124 -15.49 -9.38 -28.95
CA VAL A 124 -14.88 -10.00 -30.12
C VAL A 124 -14.58 -11.46 -29.80
N SER A 125 -15.45 -12.35 -30.23
CA SER A 125 -15.36 -13.80 -29.98
C SER A 125 -15.34 -14.10 -28.46
N ILE A 126 -14.23 -14.64 -27.95
CA ILE A 126 -14.03 -14.99 -26.54
C ILE A 126 -13.45 -13.82 -25.70
N PHE A 127 -13.03 -12.74 -26.37
CA PHE A 127 -12.47 -11.58 -25.69
C PHE A 127 -13.48 -10.45 -25.56
N THR A 128 -13.45 -9.77 -24.43
CA THR A 128 -14.21 -8.56 -24.20
C THR A 128 -13.23 -7.38 -24.04
N PHE A 129 -13.42 -6.34 -24.83
CA PHE A 129 -12.62 -5.11 -24.76
C PHE A 129 -13.47 -4.02 -24.15
N GLU A 130 -13.08 -3.56 -22.97
CA GLU A 130 -13.83 -2.58 -22.16
C GLU A 130 -12.90 -1.46 -21.67
N PRO A 131 -12.53 -0.50 -22.51
CA PRO A 131 -11.80 0.66 -22.06
C PRO A 131 -12.67 1.52 -21.13
N TYR A 132 -12.10 1.94 -20.02
CA TYR A 132 -12.81 2.76 -19.05
C TYR A 132 -11.99 4.00 -18.67
N VAL A 133 -12.71 5.01 -18.16
CA VAL A 133 -12.15 6.15 -17.44
C VAL A 133 -12.79 6.22 -16.07
N GLY A 134 -12.05 6.63 -15.09
CA GLY A 134 -12.58 6.60 -13.74
C GLY A 134 -11.81 7.43 -12.73
N LEU A 135 -12.28 7.33 -11.51
CA LEU A 135 -11.71 8.01 -10.36
C LEU A 135 -11.74 7.07 -9.16
N SER A 136 -10.63 7.05 -8.44
CA SER A 136 -10.53 6.36 -7.15
C SER A 136 -10.21 7.37 -6.06
N THR A 137 -10.84 7.22 -4.90
CA THR A 137 -10.63 8.11 -3.75
C THR A 137 -10.70 7.35 -2.44
N GLY A 138 -9.99 7.82 -1.43
CA GLY A 138 -9.98 7.18 -0.12
C GLY A 138 -8.81 7.61 0.75
N PHE A 139 -8.36 6.69 1.59
CA PHE A 139 -7.30 6.93 2.56
C PHE A 139 -6.13 5.98 2.35
N VAL A 140 -4.93 6.52 2.53
CA VAL A 140 -3.69 5.76 2.63
C VAL A 140 -3.23 5.80 4.08
N LEU A 141 -3.07 4.63 4.67
CA LEU A 141 -2.51 4.45 6.02
C LEU A 141 -1.09 3.94 5.86
N ASN A 142 -0.12 4.75 6.25
CA ASN A 142 1.29 4.39 6.21
C ASN A 142 1.79 4.05 7.61
N LYS A 143 2.58 2.99 7.70
CA LYS A 143 3.28 2.59 8.92
C LYS A 143 4.76 2.41 8.61
N VAL A 144 5.59 3.27 9.20
CA VAL A 144 7.05 3.22 9.07
C VAL A 144 7.61 2.63 10.35
N ASN A 145 8.33 1.53 10.22
CA ASN A 145 9.08 0.92 11.31
C ASN A 145 10.56 1.23 11.11
N GLU A 146 11.12 1.93 12.06
CA GLU A 146 12.55 2.19 12.19
C GLU A 146 13.14 1.16 13.16
N ILE A 147 14.16 0.44 12.70
CA ILE A 147 14.84 -0.59 13.48
C ILE A 147 16.33 -0.22 13.48
N ASN A 148 16.85 0.02 14.67
CA ASN A 148 18.27 0.28 14.87
C ASN A 148 18.85 -0.84 15.76
N ARG A 149 19.90 -1.50 15.27
CA ARG A 149 20.54 -2.62 15.96
C ARG A 149 22.05 -2.42 15.98
N LEU A 150 22.62 -2.66 17.15
CA LEU A 150 24.04 -2.81 17.34
C LEU A 150 24.27 -4.18 17.99
N PHE A 151 25.15 -4.95 17.43
CA PHE A 151 25.64 -6.21 18.01
C PHE A 151 27.15 -6.18 18.03
N VAL A 152 27.76 -6.47 19.16
CA VAL A 152 29.22 -6.52 19.36
C VAL A 152 29.59 -7.94 19.78
N GLU A 153 30.41 -8.60 18.97
CA GLU A 153 30.79 -10.02 19.18
C GLU A 153 31.57 -10.22 20.50
N SER A 154 32.46 -9.27 20.83
CA SER A 154 33.30 -9.35 22.03
C SER A 154 32.58 -8.98 23.31
N ASP A 155 31.46 -8.23 23.23
CA ASP A 155 30.70 -7.78 24.37
C ASP A 155 29.20 -7.67 24.03
N PRO A 156 28.46 -8.77 24.12
CA PRO A 156 27.03 -8.79 23.81
C PRO A 156 26.18 -7.88 24.69
N GLU A 157 26.66 -7.47 25.86
CA GLU A 157 25.93 -6.58 26.79
C GLU A 157 25.91 -5.14 26.27
N VAL A 158 26.86 -4.73 25.45
CA VAL A 158 26.91 -3.42 24.79
C VAL A 158 25.93 -3.34 23.62
N GLY A 159 25.48 -4.50 23.12
CA GLY A 159 24.52 -4.59 22.05
C GLY A 159 23.16 -3.96 22.43
N TYR A 160 22.56 -3.26 21.47
CA TYR A 160 21.20 -2.72 21.65
C TYR A 160 20.32 -2.93 20.43
N ARG A 161 19.03 -2.95 20.66
CA ARG A 161 18.01 -2.88 19.64
C ARG A 161 16.97 -1.84 20.03
N LYS A 162 16.71 -0.90 19.13
CA LYS A 162 15.69 0.12 19.29
C LYS A 162 14.74 0.06 18.09
N ASP A 163 13.46 -0.15 18.37
CA ASP A 163 12.40 -0.23 17.38
C ASP A 163 11.42 0.93 17.61
N ASN A 164 11.28 1.81 16.64
CA ASN A 164 10.30 2.89 16.65
C ASN A 164 9.27 2.65 15.55
N THR A 165 8.03 3.08 15.80
CA THR A 165 6.96 2.98 14.83
C THR A 165 6.30 4.33 14.66
N PHE A 166 6.23 4.79 13.41
CA PHE A 166 5.53 6.00 13.02
C PHE A 166 4.34 5.63 12.15
N SER A 167 3.22 6.31 12.30
CA SER A 167 2.03 6.10 11.49
C SER A 167 1.56 7.43 10.91
N GLY A 168 1.15 7.39 9.65
CA GLY A 168 0.59 8.53 8.94
C GLY A 168 -0.70 8.14 8.24
N ARG A 169 -1.58 9.12 8.04
CA ARG A 169 -2.81 8.97 7.29
C ARG A 169 -2.93 10.11 6.29
N ASN A 170 -3.16 9.77 5.02
CA ASN A 170 -3.34 10.73 3.94
C ASN A 170 -4.60 10.39 3.14
N PHE A 171 -5.20 11.40 2.53
CA PHE A 171 -6.26 11.24 1.57
C PHE A 171 -5.67 11.15 0.16
N PHE A 172 -6.28 10.35 -0.71
CA PHE A 172 -5.88 10.26 -2.11
C PHE A 172 -7.06 10.46 -3.05
N VAL A 173 -6.76 10.98 -4.22
CA VAL A 173 -7.65 11.03 -5.40
C VAL A 173 -6.78 10.66 -6.59
N GLU A 174 -7.17 9.64 -7.33
CA GLU A 174 -6.42 9.14 -8.49
C GLU A 174 -7.33 8.96 -9.69
N PRO A 175 -6.99 9.51 -10.85
CA PRO A 175 -7.63 9.12 -12.10
C PRO A 175 -7.22 7.68 -12.46
N THR A 176 -8.13 6.93 -13.04
CA THR A 176 -7.95 5.55 -13.46
C THR A 176 -8.44 5.32 -14.89
#